data_44f417764cb8dc5a3a6e470cc38c27b5
#
_entry.id   44f417764cb8dc5a3a6e470cc38c27b5
#
_cell.length_a   1.000
_cell.length_b   1.000
_cell.length_c   1.000
_cell.angle_alpha   90.00
_cell.angle_beta   90.00
_cell.angle_gamma   90.00
#
_symmetry.space_group_name_H-M   'P 1'
#
loop_
_entity.id
_entity.type
_entity.pdbx_description
1 polymer ?
#
loop_
_entity_poly.entity_id
_entity_poly.type
_entity_poly.pdbx_seq_one_letter_code
_entity_poly.pdbx_strand_id
1 'polypeptide(L)'
;MNATDLERYNALYEQHLTNLKLQGKRPATIDAYSRAVRRITAHFDRVPDTLTTADLKQFFASLIQTHSWSTIKLDRNGLQFFYRYTLGKQWEWLNIVKPPQVKRLPDILTPQQVSSLINHTRQARYQVFFLTLYSMGLRLGEGLNLTVHDIDSQTMRVHIREGKGGKDRMVPLPLRTLKALRTHWLSHKHPRLL
;
A
#
# COMPACT_ATOMS: atom_id res chain seq x y z
N MET A 1 -21.07 -20.95 -9.00
CA MET A 1 -20.36 -21.40 -10.25
C MET A 1 -20.34 -22.91 -10.32
N ASN A 2 -20.52 -23.51 -11.52
CA ASN A 2 -20.29 -24.95 -11.76
C ASN A 2 -18.79 -25.29 -11.89
N ALA A 3 -18.44 -26.59 -12.03
CA ALA A 3 -17.03 -27.02 -12.09
C ALA A 3 -16.28 -26.42 -13.28
N THR A 4 -16.90 -26.40 -14.47
CA THR A 4 -16.32 -25.82 -15.69
C THR A 4 -16.08 -24.32 -15.57
N ASP A 5 -17.02 -23.58 -14.93
CA ASP A 5 -16.85 -22.14 -14.65
C ASP A 5 -15.70 -21.91 -13.68
N LEU A 6 -15.53 -22.78 -12.70
CA LEU A 6 -14.44 -22.67 -11.71
C LEU A 6 -13.05 -22.89 -12.38
N GLU A 7 -12.94 -23.88 -13.24
CA GLU A 7 -11.72 -24.12 -14.02
C GLU A 7 -11.39 -22.91 -14.90
N ARG A 8 -12.38 -22.38 -15.62
CA ARG A 8 -12.24 -21.17 -16.44
C ARG A 8 -11.81 -19.95 -15.63
N TYR A 9 -12.46 -19.73 -14.47
CA TYR A 9 -12.08 -18.66 -13.56
C TYR A 9 -10.63 -18.79 -13.09
N ASN A 10 -10.21 -19.98 -12.69
CA ASN A 10 -8.86 -20.22 -12.22
C ASN A 10 -7.82 -19.94 -13.33
N ALA A 11 -8.07 -20.39 -14.57
CA ALA A 11 -7.21 -20.11 -15.70
C ALA A 11 -7.07 -18.61 -15.97
N LEU A 12 -8.18 -17.86 -16.00
CA LEU A 12 -8.18 -16.40 -16.18
C LEU A 12 -7.50 -15.67 -15.01
N TYR A 13 -7.67 -16.16 -13.79
CA TYR A 13 -7.07 -15.59 -12.62
C TYR A 13 -5.54 -15.76 -12.62
N GLU A 14 -5.04 -16.93 -12.95
CA GLU A 14 -3.59 -17.18 -13.10
C GLU A 14 -2.99 -16.35 -14.24
N GLN A 15 -3.69 -16.22 -15.37
CA GLN A 15 -3.28 -15.34 -16.46
C GLN A 15 -3.21 -13.87 -15.99
N HIS A 16 -4.18 -13.43 -15.17
CA HIS A 16 -4.18 -12.08 -14.59
C HIS A 16 -2.95 -11.84 -13.70
N LEU A 17 -2.63 -12.80 -12.82
CA LEU A 17 -1.45 -12.73 -11.96
C LEU A 17 -0.16 -12.64 -12.79
N THR A 18 -0.08 -13.45 -13.85
CA THR A 18 1.05 -13.45 -14.77
C THR A 18 1.20 -12.10 -15.47
N ASN A 19 0.11 -11.55 -16.01
CA ASN A 19 0.11 -10.25 -16.69
C ASN A 19 0.53 -9.11 -15.75
N LEU A 20 0.11 -9.15 -14.47
CA LEU A 20 0.54 -8.18 -13.46
C LEU A 20 2.05 -8.25 -13.20
N LYS A 21 2.60 -9.46 -13.10
CA LYS A 21 4.04 -9.69 -12.93
C LYS A 21 4.83 -9.22 -14.15
N LEU A 22 4.40 -9.58 -15.36
CA LEU A 22 5.03 -9.15 -16.62
C LEU A 22 5.05 -7.64 -16.79
N GLN A 23 4.05 -6.93 -16.28
CA GLN A 23 4.05 -5.46 -16.25
C GLN A 23 4.83 -4.84 -15.09
N GLY A 24 5.62 -5.61 -14.36
CA GLY A 24 6.45 -5.11 -13.26
C GLY A 24 5.65 -4.51 -12.10
N LYS A 25 4.40 -4.97 -11.88
CA LYS A 25 3.61 -4.49 -10.74
C LYS A 25 4.22 -4.97 -9.43
N ARG A 26 4.21 -4.09 -8.43
CA ARG A 26 4.71 -4.44 -7.09
C ARG A 26 3.77 -5.42 -6.38
N PRO A 27 4.29 -6.27 -5.45
CA PRO A 27 3.49 -7.25 -4.72
C PRO A 27 2.20 -6.69 -4.12
N ALA A 28 2.26 -5.52 -3.48
CA ALA A 28 1.08 -4.85 -2.92
C ALA A 28 0.03 -4.45 -3.98
N THR A 29 0.47 -4.08 -5.20
CA THR A 29 -0.43 -3.77 -6.31
C THR A 29 -1.05 -5.05 -6.89
N ILE A 30 -0.23 -6.11 -7.01
CA ILE A 30 -0.70 -7.43 -7.47
C ILE A 30 -1.80 -7.93 -6.52
N ASP A 31 -1.55 -7.91 -5.21
CA ASP A 31 -2.54 -8.31 -4.21
C ASP A 31 -3.82 -7.46 -4.28
N ALA A 32 -3.70 -6.12 -4.37
CA ALA A 32 -4.86 -5.25 -4.45
C ALA A 32 -5.71 -5.50 -5.71
N TYR A 33 -5.07 -5.65 -6.88
CA TYR A 33 -5.77 -5.89 -8.14
C TYR A 33 -6.39 -7.29 -8.21
N SER A 34 -5.70 -8.28 -7.66
CA SER A 34 -6.22 -9.65 -7.56
C SER A 34 -7.43 -9.75 -6.64
N ARG A 35 -7.44 -8.99 -5.53
CA ARG A 35 -8.62 -8.89 -4.66
C ARG A 35 -9.85 -8.33 -5.38
N ALA A 36 -9.66 -7.37 -6.28
CA ALA A 36 -10.76 -6.82 -7.06
C ALA A 36 -11.45 -7.89 -7.93
N VAL A 37 -10.66 -8.74 -8.59
CA VAL A 37 -11.18 -9.85 -9.40
C VAL A 37 -11.90 -10.87 -8.52
N ARG A 38 -11.31 -11.27 -7.39
CA ARG A 38 -11.98 -12.18 -6.44
C ARG A 38 -13.29 -11.62 -5.90
N ARG A 39 -13.32 -10.31 -5.59
CA ARG A 39 -14.51 -9.65 -5.02
C ARG A 39 -15.68 -9.62 -5.98
N ILE A 40 -15.45 -9.27 -7.25
CA ILE A 40 -16.52 -9.25 -8.24
C ILE A 40 -17.02 -10.67 -8.56
N THR A 41 -16.12 -11.64 -8.63
CA THR A 41 -16.48 -13.06 -8.82
C THR A 41 -17.35 -13.56 -7.66
N ALA A 42 -16.96 -13.26 -6.41
CA ALA A 42 -17.76 -13.63 -5.24
C ALA A 42 -19.12 -12.91 -5.18
N HIS A 43 -19.19 -11.66 -5.65
CA HIS A 43 -20.43 -10.87 -5.65
C HIS A 43 -21.51 -11.46 -6.56
N PHE A 44 -21.12 -11.93 -7.75
CA PHE A 44 -22.05 -12.45 -8.73
C PHE A 44 -22.13 -13.99 -8.77
N ASP A 45 -21.22 -14.69 -8.11
CA ASP A 45 -21.00 -16.13 -8.25
C ASP A 45 -20.87 -16.57 -9.73
N ARG A 46 -20.24 -15.72 -10.55
CA ARG A 46 -20.06 -15.90 -12.00
C ARG A 46 -18.66 -15.56 -12.43
N VAL A 47 -18.20 -16.15 -13.55
CA VAL A 47 -16.91 -15.82 -14.14
C VAL A 47 -16.93 -14.38 -14.67
N PRO A 48 -15.94 -13.51 -14.34
CA PRO A 48 -16.00 -12.08 -14.65
C PRO A 48 -16.07 -11.75 -16.15
N ASP A 49 -15.65 -12.66 -17.03
CA ASP A 49 -15.70 -12.47 -18.48
C ASP A 49 -17.13 -12.55 -19.07
N THR A 50 -18.07 -13.13 -18.31
CA THR A 50 -19.50 -13.21 -18.67
C THR A 50 -20.30 -12.00 -18.19
N LEU A 51 -19.70 -11.11 -17.40
CA LEU A 51 -20.40 -9.96 -16.85
C LEU A 51 -20.57 -8.86 -17.90
N THR A 52 -21.77 -8.26 -17.87
CA THR A 52 -22.14 -7.15 -18.73
C THR A 52 -21.72 -5.79 -18.12
N THR A 53 -21.78 -4.74 -18.92
CA THR A 53 -21.61 -3.37 -18.44
C THR A 53 -22.61 -3.00 -17.34
N ALA A 54 -23.85 -3.50 -17.42
CA ALA A 54 -24.87 -3.26 -16.41
C ALA A 54 -24.51 -3.93 -15.08
N ASP A 55 -24.04 -5.20 -15.12
CA ASP A 55 -23.57 -5.92 -13.94
C ASP A 55 -22.43 -5.14 -13.23
N LEU A 56 -21.46 -4.66 -14.01
CA LEU A 56 -20.33 -3.91 -13.45
C LEU A 56 -20.77 -2.57 -12.83
N LYS A 57 -21.73 -1.86 -13.43
CA LYS A 57 -22.32 -0.65 -12.83
C LYS A 57 -23.03 -0.98 -11.52
N GLN A 58 -23.80 -2.06 -11.49
CA GLN A 58 -24.49 -2.54 -10.28
C GLN A 58 -23.49 -2.89 -9.17
N PHE A 59 -22.39 -3.59 -9.52
CA PHE A 59 -21.33 -3.92 -8.58
C PHE A 59 -20.72 -2.65 -7.95
N PHE A 60 -20.33 -1.67 -8.76
CA PHE A 60 -19.78 -0.43 -8.23
C PHE A 60 -20.79 0.39 -7.43
N ALA A 61 -22.06 0.38 -7.80
CA ALA A 61 -23.13 1.01 -7.02
C ALA A 61 -23.25 0.37 -5.62
N SER A 62 -23.17 -0.96 -5.52
CA SER A 62 -23.16 -1.66 -4.22
C SER A 62 -21.91 -1.35 -3.39
N LEU A 63 -20.73 -1.22 -4.03
CA LEU A 63 -19.50 -0.88 -3.33
C LEU A 63 -19.51 0.54 -2.73
N ILE A 64 -20.18 1.50 -3.38
CA ILE A 64 -20.30 2.87 -2.88
C ILE A 64 -21.00 2.90 -1.51
N GLN A 65 -21.91 1.98 -1.24
CA GLN A 65 -22.64 1.90 0.02
C GLN A 65 -21.82 1.29 1.16
N THR A 66 -20.80 0.49 0.85
CA THR A 66 -20.12 -0.37 1.83
C THR A 66 -18.63 -0.12 1.95
N HIS A 67 -18.01 0.55 0.97
CA HIS A 67 -16.55 0.71 0.91
C HIS A 67 -16.12 2.16 0.73
N SER A 68 -14.89 2.46 1.18
CA SER A 68 -14.29 3.76 0.94
C SER A 68 -13.98 4.00 -0.55
N TRP A 69 -14.00 5.25 -0.99
CA TRP A 69 -13.61 5.61 -2.35
C TRP A 69 -12.20 5.18 -2.74
N SER A 70 -11.29 5.05 -1.76
CA SER A 70 -9.93 4.52 -2.00
C SER A 70 -9.98 3.05 -2.41
N THR A 71 -10.81 2.24 -1.75
CA THR A 71 -11.04 0.83 -2.10
C THR A 71 -11.70 0.70 -3.48
N ILE A 72 -12.76 1.48 -3.73
CA ILE A 72 -13.48 1.50 -5.01
C ILE A 72 -12.53 1.85 -6.16
N LYS A 73 -11.65 2.83 -5.96
CA LYS A 73 -10.62 3.20 -6.95
C LYS A 73 -9.64 2.06 -7.22
N LEU A 74 -9.23 1.33 -6.19
CA LEU A 74 -8.35 0.16 -6.35
C LEU A 74 -9.06 -0.95 -7.11
N ASP A 75 -10.30 -1.26 -6.76
CA ASP A 75 -11.11 -2.27 -7.45
C ASP A 75 -11.35 -1.89 -8.92
N ARG A 76 -11.70 -0.62 -9.18
CA ARG A 76 -11.83 -0.12 -10.56
C ARG A 76 -10.55 -0.33 -11.36
N ASN A 77 -9.40 0.05 -10.80
CA ASN A 77 -8.12 -0.08 -11.50
C ASN A 77 -7.73 -1.57 -11.71
N GLY A 78 -8.00 -2.43 -10.72
CA GLY A 78 -7.75 -3.86 -10.81
C GLY A 78 -8.61 -4.55 -11.88
N LEU A 79 -9.92 -4.23 -11.90
CA LEU A 79 -10.83 -4.75 -12.91
C LEU A 79 -10.52 -4.19 -14.31
N GLN A 80 -10.19 -2.88 -14.42
CA GLN A 80 -9.75 -2.29 -15.68
C GLN A 80 -8.52 -3.03 -16.23
N PHE A 81 -7.55 -3.35 -15.37
CA PHE A 81 -6.39 -4.12 -15.76
C PHE A 81 -6.78 -5.53 -16.25
N PHE A 82 -7.64 -6.22 -15.51
CA PHE A 82 -8.12 -7.55 -15.84
C PHE A 82 -8.83 -7.59 -17.21
N TYR A 83 -9.81 -6.69 -17.40
CA TYR A 83 -10.55 -6.62 -18.65
C TYR A 83 -9.67 -6.30 -19.85
N ARG A 84 -8.75 -5.33 -19.69
CA ARG A 84 -7.87 -4.89 -20.78
C ARG A 84 -6.81 -5.93 -21.15
N TYR A 85 -6.11 -6.47 -20.17
CA TYR A 85 -4.90 -7.27 -20.41
C TYR A 85 -5.13 -8.78 -20.31
N THR A 86 -6.17 -9.23 -19.64
CA THR A 86 -6.49 -10.65 -19.53
C THR A 86 -7.62 -11.03 -20.48
N LEU A 87 -8.66 -10.21 -20.57
CA LEU A 87 -9.80 -10.50 -21.46
C LEU A 87 -9.69 -9.83 -22.84
N GLY A 88 -8.76 -8.92 -23.08
CA GLY A 88 -8.63 -8.18 -24.34
C GLY A 88 -9.83 -7.25 -24.63
N LYS A 89 -10.65 -6.92 -23.62
CA LYS A 89 -11.84 -6.10 -23.77
C LYS A 89 -11.54 -4.63 -23.51
N GLN A 90 -12.21 -3.72 -24.24
CA GLN A 90 -12.12 -2.28 -23.98
C GLN A 90 -12.87 -1.90 -22.71
N TRP A 91 -12.38 -0.84 -22.03
CA TRP A 91 -12.87 -0.38 -20.72
C TRP A 91 -13.45 1.03 -20.75
N GLU A 92 -14.12 1.41 -21.84
CA GLU A 92 -14.52 2.82 -22.06
C GLU A 92 -15.66 3.30 -21.14
N TRP A 93 -16.50 2.43 -20.68
CA TRP A 93 -17.79 2.71 -20.05
C TRP A 93 -17.76 2.87 -18.52
N LEU A 94 -16.63 2.58 -17.82
CA LEU A 94 -16.51 2.81 -16.38
C LEU A 94 -15.87 4.15 -16.01
N ASN A 95 -15.71 5.06 -16.96
CA ASN A 95 -15.25 6.42 -16.68
C ASN A 95 -16.21 7.23 -15.79
N ILE A 96 -17.46 6.76 -15.60
CA ILE A 96 -18.43 7.37 -14.69
C ILE A 96 -18.14 7.10 -13.21
N VAL A 97 -17.33 6.09 -12.88
CA VAL A 97 -16.93 5.79 -11.50
C VAL A 97 -15.80 6.74 -11.10
N LYS A 98 -16.15 7.92 -10.62
CA LYS A 98 -15.20 8.94 -10.17
C LYS A 98 -15.41 9.23 -8.69
N PRO A 99 -14.35 9.18 -7.85
CA PRO A 99 -14.46 9.60 -6.47
C PRO A 99 -14.72 11.11 -6.39
N PRO A 100 -15.50 11.57 -5.41
CA PRO A 100 -15.62 12.99 -5.14
C PRO A 100 -14.23 13.56 -4.79
N GLN A 101 -13.90 14.70 -5.36
CA GLN A 101 -12.64 15.40 -5.06
C GLN A 101 -12.81 16.26 -3.80
N VAL A 102 -12.70 15.65 -2.65
CA VAL A 102 -12.64 16.36 -1.37
C VAL A 102 -11.19 16.56 -0.97
N LYS A 103 -10.67 17.77 -1.14
CA LYS A 103 -9.38 18.18 -0.58
C LYS A 103 -9.60 18.59 0.87
N ARG A 104 -9.32 17.68 1.80
CA ARG A 104 -9.22 18.04 3.22
C ARG A 104 -7.76 18.32 3.54
N LEU A 105 -7.50 19.46 4.17
CA LEU A 105 -6.20 19.73 4.78
C LEU A 105 -6.06 18.82 5.99
N PRO A 106 -4.93 18.13 6.16
CA PRO A 106 -4.69 17.33 7.35
C PRO A 106 -4.53 18.26 8.55
N ASP A 107 -4.95 17.79 9.72
CA ASP A 107 -4.63 18.45 10.98
C ASP A 107 -3.11 18.37 11.22
N ILE A 108 -2.47 19.52 11.34
CA ILE A 108 -1.02 19.63 11.50
C ILE A 108 -0.72 19.84 12.97
N LEU A 109 0.03 18.90 13.56
CA LEU A 109 0.51 19.01 14.93
C LEU A 109 1.65 20.05 15.03
N THR A 110 1.62 20.85 16.08
CA THR A 110 2.75 21.75 16.40
C THR A 110 3.96 20.94 16.88
N PRO A 111 5.20 21.48 16.79
CA PRO A 111 6.38 20.82 17.33
C PRO A 111 6.26 20.46 18.82
N GLN A 112 5.57 21.31 19.61
CA GLN A 112 5.30 21.06 21.02
C GLN A 112 4.39 19.86 21.24
N GLN A 113 3.31 19.74 20.45
CA GLN A 113 2.40 18.60 20.50
C GLN A 113 3.09 17.30 20.10
N VAL A 114 3.93 17.33 19.05
CA VAL A 114 4.74 16.16 18.64
C VAL A 114 5.72 15.76 19.74
N SER A 115 6.43 16.72 20.34
CA SER A 115 7.35 16.45 21.45
C SER A 115 6.61 15.84 22.66
N SER A 116 5.45 16.39 23.00
CA SER A 116 4.60 15.86 24.07
C SER A 116 4.17 14.42 23.77
N LEU A 117 3.70 14.13 22.56
CA LEU A 117 3.28 12.80 22.13
C LEU A 117 4.43 11.79 22.28
N ILE A 118 5.62 12.14 21.77
CA ILE A 118 6.80 11.27 21.86
C ILE A 118 7.18 11.03 23.32
N ASN A 119 7.25 12.08 24.15
CA ASN A 119 7.68 11.98 25.53
C ASN A 119 6.69 11.22 26.43
N HIS A 120 5.39 11.27 26.15
CA HIS A 120 4.37 10.51 26.90
C HIS A 120 4.16 9.09 26.37
N THR A 121 4.88 8.69 25.32
CA THR A 121 4.83 7.30 24.81
C THR A 121 5.53 6.37 25.81
N ARG A 122 4.78 5.48 26.47
CA ARG A 122 5.29 4.63 27.57
C ARG A 122 6.35 3.61 27.14
N GLN A 123 6.22 3.06 25.94
CA GLN A 123 7.13 2.02 25.47
C GLN A 123 8.30 2.66 24.70
N ALA A 124 9.53 2.43 25.18
CA ALA A 124 10.75 3.01 24.61
C ALA A 124 10.90 2.74 23.11
N ARG A 125 10.55 1.53 22.64
CA ARG A 125 10.60 1.17 21.21
C ARG A 125 9.73 2.09 20.35
N TYR A 126 8.50 2.39 20.79
CA TYR A 126 7.62 3.30 20.05
C TYR A 126 8.07 4.76 20.17
N GLN A 127 8.60 5.14 21.33
CA GLN A 127 9.14 6.47 21.51
C GLN A 127 10.30 6.75 20.52
N VAL A 128 11.25 5.82 20.42
CA VAL A 128 12.38 5.92 19.48
C VAL A 128 11.88 5.87 18.04
N PHE A 129 10.91 5.01 17.75
CA PHE A 129 10.33 4.90 16.42
C PHE A 129 9.66 6.21 15.98
N PHE A 130 8.81 6.81 16.82
CA PHE A 130 8.14 8.08 16.48
C PHE A 130 9.16 9.22 16.35
N LEU A 131 10.17 9.28 17.22
CA LEU A 131 11.27 10.23 17.08
C LEU A 131 11.98 10.08 15.73
N THR A 132 12.25 8.84 15.34
CA THR A 132 12.92 8.50 14.09
C THR A 132 12.10 8.94 12.87
N LEU A 133 10.79 8.61 12.86
CA LEU A 133 9.89 9.01 11.78
C LEU A 133 9.81 10.54 11.66
N TYR A 134 9.60 11.22 12.78
CA TYR A 134 9.41 12.67 12.78
C TYR A 134 10.68 13.42 12.40
N SER A 135 11.80 13.08 13.02
CA SER A 135 13.06 13.82 12.84
C SER A 135 13.67 13.68 11.44
N MET A 136 13.41 12.57 10.76
CA MET A 136 13.94 12.29 9.42
C MET A 136 12.86 12.35 8.32
N GLY A 137 11.60 12.66 8.65
CA GLY A 137 10.52 12.74 7.67
C GLY A 137 10.25 11.40 6.95
N LEU A 138 10.37 10.29 7.67
CA LEU A 138 10.18 8.96 7.09
C LEU A 138 8.70 8.60 6.96
N ARG A 139 8.38 7.85 5.92
CA ARG A 139 7.08 7.17 5.85
C ARG A 139 7.05 5.99 6.82
N LEU A 140 5.85 5.60 7.25
CA LEU A 140 5.68 4.47 8.18
C LEU A 140 6.43 3.22 7.71
N GLY A 141 6.24 2.80 6.46
CA GLY A 141 6.92 1.61 5.92
C GLY A 141 8.44 1.76 5.82
N GLU A 142 8.94 2.97 5.57
CA GLU A 142 10.39 3.24 5.54
C GLU A 142 11.00 3.08 6.94
N GLY A 143 10.33 3.60 7.96
CA GLY A 143 10.79 3.44 9.35
C GLY A 143 10.71 1.99 9.85
N LEU A 144 9.66 1.24 9.48
CA LEU A 144 9.51 -0.17 9.86
C LEU A 144 10.54 -1.09 9.21
N ASN A 145 11.05 -0.72 8.03
CA ASN A 145 12.05 -1.51 7.31
C ASN A 145 13.49 -1.03 7.54
N LEU A 146 13.69 -0.01 8.38
CA LEU A 146 15.00 0.54 8.66
C LEU A 146 15.86 -0.48 9.42
N THR A 147 17.10 -0.67 8.96
CA THR A 147 18.05 -1.60 9.56
C THR A 147 19.29 -0.89 10.07
N VAL A 148 20.06 -1.56 10.91
CA VAL A 148 21.36 -1.06 11.41
C VAL A 148 22.30 -0.71 10.28
N HIS A 149 22.28 -1.48 9.19
CA HIS A 149 23.15 -1.29 8.02
C HIS A 149 22.80 -0.05 7.17
N ASP A 150 21.62 0.52 7.39
CA ASP A 150 21.21 1.74 6.69
C ASP A 150 21.72 3.02 7.36
N ILE A 151 22.28 2.90 8.58
CA ILE A 151 22.75 4.01 9.39
C ILE A 151 24.24 4.26 9.13
N ASP A 152 24.56 5.37 8.50
CA ASP A 152 25.94 5.87 8.42
C ASP A 152 26.17 6.96 9.46
N SER A 153 26.76 6.57 10.58
CA SER A 153 27.07 7.49 11.67
C SER A 153 28.33 8.34 11.43
N GLN A 154 29.14 8.02 10.42
CA GLN A 154 30.32 8.81 10.07
C GLN A 154 29.92 10.02 9.23
N THR A 155 29.08 9.80 8.22
CA THR A 155 28.57 10.89 7.37
C THR A 155 27.26 11.50 7.89
N MET A 156 26.74 11.00 9.02
CA MET A 156 25.46 11.42 9.62
C MET A 156 24.31 11.36 8.62
N ARG A 157 24.16 10.22 7.93
CA ARG A 157 23.14 9.95 6.92
C ARG A 157 22.49 8.59 7.12
N VAL A 158 21.28 8.46 6.61
CA VAL A 158 20.52 7.20 6.59
C VAL A 158 20.11 6.89 5.16
N HIS A 159 20.35 5.66 4.72
CA HIS A 159 19.94 5.17 3.42
C HIS A 159 18.52 4.62 3.49
N ILE A 160 17.58 5.30 2.88
CA ILE A 160 16.20 4.82 2.74
C ILE A 160 16.09 4.04 1.44
N ARG A 161 15.98 2.71 1.59
CA ARG A 161 15.88 1.79 0.46
C ARG A 161 14.44 1.62 0.03
N GLU A 162 14.24 1.39 -1.26
CA GLU A 162 12.94 1.09 -1.86
C GLU A 162 11.80 2.05 -1.45
N GLY A 163 12.08 3.33 -1.33
CA GLY A 163 11.10 4.35 -1.03
C GLY A 163 9.93 4.38 -2.04
N LYS A 164 9.07 5.38 -1.96
CA LYS A 164 7.92 5.50 -2.87
C LYS A 164 8.39 5.48 -4.33
N GLY A 165 7.87 4.53 -5.10
CA GLY A 165 8.26 4.34 -6.50
C GLY A 165 9.54 3.48 -6.69
N GLY A 166 10.10 2.83 -5.64
CA GLY A 166 11.32 2.04 -5.71
C GLY A 166 12.60 2.87 -5.77
N LYS A 167 12.52 4.14 -5.35
CA LYS A 167 13.67 5.05 -5.40
C LYS A 167 14.35 5.11 -4.04
N ASP A 168 15.65 4.88 -4.04
CA ASP A 168 16.50 5.07 -2.87
C ASP A 168 16.77 6.56 -2.65
N ARG A 169 16.94 6.94 -1.40
CA ARG A 169 17.40 8.28 -1.04
C ARG A 169 18.18 8.28 0.26
N MET A 170 19.09 9.24 0.38
CA MET A 170 19.78 9.54 1.64
C MET A 170 19.04 10.64 2.38
N VAL A 171 18.88 10.48 3.70
CA VAL A 171 18.32 11.51 4.58
C VAL A 171 19.33 11.88 5.66
N PRO A 172 19.36 13.14 6.13
CA PRO A 172 20.21 13.53 7.25
C PRO A 172 19.80 12.79 8.54
N LEU A 173 20.79 12.40 9.34
CA LEU A 173 20.61 11.74 10.63
C LEU A 173 20.85 12.73 11.77
N PRO A 174 19.82 13.21 12.47
CA PRO A 174 20.03 14.08 13.62
C PRO A 174 20.75 13.35 14.76
N LEU A 175 21.69 14.02 15.42
CA LEU A 175 22.48 13.44 16.52
C LEU A 175 21.62 12.89 17.65
N ARG A 176 20.51 13.58 17.99
CA ARG A 176 19.55 13.11 19.01
C ARG A 176 18.94 11.78 18.61
N THR A 177 18.57 11.62 17.35
CA THR A 177 18.00 10.38 16.80
C THR A 177 19.02 9.26 16.81
N LEU A 178 20.26 9.52 16.38
CA LEU A 178 21.35 8.53 16.45
C LEU A 178 21.57 8.03 17.88
N LYS A 179 21.61 8.94 18.85
CA LYS A 179 21.75 8.56 20.28
C LYS A 179 20.60 7.67 20.74
N ALA A 180 19.36 8.03 20.42
CA ALA A 180 18.18 7.26 20.78
C ALA A 180 18.16 5.85 20.15
N LEU A 181 18.51 5.76 18.85
CA LEU A 181 18.62 4.48 18.12
C LEU A 181 19.71 3.59 18.73
N ARG A 182 20.88 4.14 19.06
CA ARG A 182 21.96 3.40 19.72
C ARG A 182 21.54 2.86 21.09
N THR A 183 20.92 3.70 21.92
CA THR A 183 20.43 3.29 23.24
C THR A 183 19.40 2.19 23.12
N HIS A 184 18.48 2.32 22.19
CA HIS A 184 17.47 1.29 21.95
C HIS A 184 18.09 -0.01 21.44
N TRP A 185 18.99 0.06 20.45
CA TRP A 185 19.67 -1.12 19.92
C TRP A 185 20.47 -1.88 21.00
N LEU A 186 21.12 -1.19 21.93
CA LEU A 186 21.84 -1.79 23.04
C LEU A 186 20.95 -2.64 23.96
N SER A 187 19.64 -2.36 24.00
CA SER A 187 18.68 -3.13 24.82
C SER A 187 18.35 -4.51 24.27
N HIS A 188 18.48 -4.74 22.96
CA HIS A 188 18.15 -6.01 22.32
C HIS A 188 19.25 -6.58 21.43
N LYS A 189 20.21 -5.76 20.99
CA LYS A 189 21.39 -6.12 20.17
C LYS A 189 21.06 -6.97 18.94
N HIS A 190 19.91 -6.76 18.33
CA HIS A 190 19.53 -7.51 17.14
C HIS A 190 20.46 -7.13 15.97
N PRO A 191 21.01 -8.10 15.20
CA PRO A 191 22.03 -7.82 14.20
C PRO A 191 21.54 -6.99 13.01
N ARG A 192 20.24 -6.97 12.74
CA ARG A 192 19.66 -6.29 11.56
C ARG A 192 18.60 -5.24 11.91
N LEU A 193 17.80 -5.44 12.94
CA LEU A 193 16.68 -4.56 13.28
C LEU A 193 17.12 -3.43 14.21
N LEU A 194 16.52 -2.25 14.01
CA LEU A 194 16.64 -1.08 14.87
C LEU A 194 15.52 -0.99 15.86
#